data_21b95a9606ec68b7eb54819196e3ff51
#
_entry.id   21b95a9606ec68b7eb54819196e3ff51
#
_cell.length_a   1.000
_cell.length_b   1.000
_cell.length_c   1.000
_cell.angle_alpha   90.00
_cell.angle_beta   90.00
_cell.angle_gamma   90.00
#
_symmetry.space_group_name_H-M   'P 1'
#
loop_
_entity.id
_entity.type
_entity.pdbx_description
1 polymer ?
#
loop_
_entity_poly.entity_id
_entity_poly.type
_entity_poly.pdbx_seq_one_letter_code
_entity_poly.pdbx_strand_id
1 'polypeptide(L)'
;MTKDIASMAVDTISLWLPLLLILPLLLLVKKKMDERSSKNLPPSPPKLPIIGNLHQLGVLPHQSMWQLSKKYGSVMLLQLSGITTVIISSADAAREVLKVHDLACCSRPPLACSKVFSYNYRDMAFSPYGDYWREIRKICVLELFSVKRVQSYQFIREEEVALFVDSISHYASSATPIDLSEKLFALTASITFRIGFGKSFRGSGLDNERLQAMVHEVESMIGSYNASEFLPFVGWIIDTLSGRFKRLERVFHELDTLFQQVIDLHRDPERTKPEHEDIIDVLLRIEREQVESAMLPGSQNITLRQSSW
;
A
#
# COMPACT_ATOMS: atom_id res chain seq x y z
N MET A 1 37.81 -47.71 -18.68
CA MET A 1 37.77 -46.37 -18.05
C MET A 1 37.59 -45.23 -19.03
N THR A 2 38.28 -45.14 -20.18
CA THR A 2 38.10 -44.06 -21.17
C THR A 2 36.86 -44.23 -22.05
N LYS A 3 36.38 -45.45 -22.30
CA LYS A 3 35.15 -45.72 -23.06
C LYS A 3 33.87 -45.38 -22.30
N ASP A 4 33.88 -45.55 -20.98
CA ASP A 4 32.73 -45.29 -20.13
C ASP A 4 32.47 -43.78 -19.96
N ILE A 5 33.53 -42.97 -19.93
CA ILE A 5 33.42 -41.48 -19.84
C ILE A 5 32.89 -40.90 -21.16
N ALA A 6 33.29 -41.45 -22.31
CA ALA A 6 32.78 -40.98 -23.60
C ALA A 6 31.30 -41.36 -23.81
N SER A 7 30.86 -42.52 -23.34
CA SER A 7 29.46 -42.93 -23.38
C SER A 7 28.59 -42.08 -22.47
N MET A 8 29.00 -41.80 -21.26
CA MET A 8 28.26 -40.89 -20.34
C MET A 8 28.18 -39.44 -20.88
N ALA A 9 29.21 -38.95 -21.56
CA ALA A 9 29.19 -37.63 -22.18
C ALA A 9 28.23 -37.56 -23.37
N VAL A 10 28.14 -38.62 -24.18
CA VAL A 10 27.20 -38.71 -25.31
C VAL A 10 25.75 -38.78 -24.79
N ASP A 11 25.51 -39.55 -23.72
CA ASP A 11 24.16 -39.66 -23.13
C ASP A 11 23.68 -38.35 -22.48
N THR A 12 24.57 -37.63 -21.82
CA THR A 12 24.24 -36.28 -21.29
C THR A 12 23.99 -35.26 -22.39
N ILE A 13 24.79 -35.22 -23.44
CA ILE A 13 24.59 -34.31 -24.58
C ILE A 13 23.28 -34.63 -25.30
N SER A 14 22.92 -35.91 -25.46
CA SER A 14 21.67 -36.32 -26.11
C SER A 14 20.43 -35.91 -25.35
N LEU A 15 20.49 -35.76 -24.03
CA LEU A 15 19.40 -35.28 -23.16
C LEU A 15 19.23 -33.75 -23.23
N TRP A 16 20.33 -33.00 -23.37
CA TRP A 16 20.29 -31.53 -23.40
C TRP A 16 19.95 -30.96 -24.79
N LEU A 17 20.26 -31.67 -25.86
CA LEU A 17 20.03 -31.25 -27.24
C LEU A 17 18.52 -31.00 -27.54
N PRO A 18 17.58 -31.91 -27.20
CA PRO A 18 16.15 -31.66 -27.39
C PRO A 18 15.66 -30.53 -26.51
N LEU A 19 16.16 -30.35 -25.29
CA LEU A 19 15.77 -29.25 -24.41
C LEU A 19 16.17 -27.89 -24.99
N LEU A 20 17.38 -27.80 -25.60
CA LEU A 20 17.91 -26.62 -26.30
C LEU A 20 17.08 -26.24 -27.55
N LEU A 21 16.46 -27.23 -28.21
CA LEU A 21 15.62 -27.01 -29.39
C LEU A 21 14.15 -26.74 -29.04
N ILE A 22 13.64 -27.39 -28.00
CA ILE A 22 12.23 -27.23 -27.57
C ILE A 22 11.99 -25.84 -26.96
N LEU A 23 12.93 -25.32 -26.17
CA LEU A 23 12.77 -24.01 -25.53
C LEU A 23 12.58 -22.86 -26.54
N PRO A 24 13.44 -22.67 -27.58
CA PRO A 24 13.20 -21.63 -28.57
C PRO A 24 11.95 -21.89 -29.42
N LEU A 25 11.57 -23.14 -29.68
CA LEU A 25 10.34 -23.47 -30.37
C LEU A 25 9.11 -23.06 -29.55
N LEU A 26 9.09 -23.35 -28.24
CA LEU A 26 8.02 -22.92 -27.32
C LEU A 26 7.95 -21.39 -27.26
N LEU A 27 9.08 -20.70 -27.24
CA LEU A 27 9.13 -19.23 -27.26
C LEU A 27 8.59 -18.65 -28.56
N LEU A 28 8.88 -19.27 -29.70
CA LEU A 28 8.35 -18.88 -31.02
C LEU A 28 6.84 -19.12 -31.13
N VAL A 29 6.35 -20.26 -30.64
CA VAL A 29 4.92 -20.57 -30.60
C VAL A 29 4.19 -19.58 -29.71
N LYS A 30 4.71 -19.31 -28.51
CA LYS A 30 4.14 -18.30 -27.60
C LYS A 30 4.13 -16.91 -28.24
N LYS A 31 5.22 -16.48 -28.88
CA LYS A 31 5.28 -15.20 -29.61
C LYS A 31 4.19 -15.12 -30.69
N LYS A 32 3.98 -16.16 -31.47
CA LYS A 32 2.97 -16.21 -32.53
C LYS A 32 1.53 -16.24 -32.00
N MET A 33 1.32 -16.86 -30.83
CA MET A 33 0.03 -16.81 -30.13
C MET A 33 -0.26 -15.41 -29.58
N ASP A 34 0.75 -14.77 -28.97
CA ASP A 34 0.65 -13.39 -28.45
C ASP A 34 0.33 -12.39 -29.58
N GLU A 35 0.93 -12.53 -30.77
CA GLU A 35 0.66 -11.69 -31.95
C GLU A 35 -0.78 -11.84 -32.48
N ARG A 36 -1.39 -13.02 -32.38
CA ARG A 36 -2.78 -13.26 -32.77
C ARG A 36 -3.80 -12.67 -31.80
N SER A 37 -3.47 -12.61 -30.51
CA SER A 37 -4.31 -12.05 -29.45
C SER A 37 -4.29 -10.51 -29.39
N SER A 38 -3.32 -9.88 -30.10
CA SER A 38 -2.97 -8.46 -29.94
C SER A 38 -3.87 -7.47 -30.68
N LYS A 39 -4.84 -7.91 -31.50
CA LYS A 39 -5.55 -7.01 -32.43
C LYS A 39 -6.41 -5.91 -31.78
N ASN A 40 -6.75 -6.01 -30.49
CA ASN A 40 -7.57 -5.03 -29.76
C ASN A 40 -6.93 -4.57 -28.44
N LEU A 41 -5.62 -4.78 -28.27
CA LEU A 41 -4.92 -4.35 -27.06
C LEU A 41 -4.25 -2.98 -27.26
N PRO A 42 -4.12 -2.18 -26.18
CA PRO A 42 -3.38 -0.93 -26.24
C PRO A 42 -1.93 -1.13 -26.72
N PRO A 43 -1.30 -0.09 -27.30
CA PRO A 43 0.12 -0.15 -27.69
C PRO A 43 1.00 -0.57 -26.51
N SER A 44 2.06 -1.33 -26.81
CA SER A 44 2.98 -1.85 -25.80
C SER A 44 4.43 -1.68 -26.24
N PRO A 45 5.34 -1.34 -25.32
CA PRO A 45 6.78 -1.43 -25.58
C PRO A 45 7.21 -2.86 -25.85
N PRO A 46 8.35 -3.07 -26.53
CA PRO A 46 8.95 -4.40 -26.68
C PRO A 46 9.18 -5.05 -25.31
N LYS A 47 8.74 -6.29 -25.16
CA LYS A 47 8.84 -7.07 -23.92
C LYS A 47 9.90 -8.16 -24.04
N LEU A 48 10.63 -8.42 -22.96
CA LEU A 48 11.54 -9.55 -22.84
C LEU A 48 10.82 -10.83 -22.40
N PRO A 49 11.31 -12.02 -22.73
CA PRO A 49 10.78 -13.27 -22.19
C PRO A 49 10.85 -13.25 -20.65
N ILE A 50 9.85 -13.85 -20.00
CA ILE A 50 9.73 -14.03 -18.55
C ILE A 50 9.48 -12.71 -17.81
N ILE A 51 10.40 -11.75 -17.86
CA ILE A 51 10.33 -10.49 -17.10
C ILE A 51 9.45 -9.41 -17.75
N GLY A 52 9.09 -9.60 -19.04
CA GLY A 52 8.24 -8.62 -19.75
C GLY A 52 8.91 -7.24 -19.87
N ASN A 53 8.20 -6.21 -19.39
CA ASN A 53 8.65 -4.83 -19.41
C ASN A 53 9.30 -4.37 -18.09
N LEU A 54 9.52 -5.24 -17.09
CA LEU A 54 10.12 -4.87 -15.79
C LEU A 54 11.47 -4.17 -15.95
N HIS A 55 12.29 -4.56 -16.95
CA HIS A 55 13.59 -3.94 -17.24
C HIS A 55 13.50 -2.48 -17.69
N GLN A 56 12.32 -2.01 -18.07
CA GLN A 56 12.08 -0.61 -18.50
C GLN A 56 11.62 0.28 -17.36
N LEU A 57 11.30 -0.31 -16.20
CA LEU A 57 10.96 0.42 -15.00
C LEU A 57 12.22 0.71 -14.20
N GLY A 58 12.55 2.00 -14.02
CA GLY A 58 13.69 2.44 -13.21
C GLY A 58 13.34 2.50 -11.72
N VAL A 59 14.20 3.17 -10.96
CA VAL A 59 14.04 3.39 -9.51
C VAL A 59 12.73 4.11 -9.18
N LEU A 60 12.26 4.98 -10.07
CA LEU A 60 10.99 5.70 -9.97
C LEU A 60 10.02 5.21 -11.06
N PRO A 61 9.26 4.12 -10.81
CA PRO A 61 8.40 3.50 -11.82
C PRO A 61 7.41 4.46 -12.48
N HIS A 62 6.83 5.38 -11.72
CA HIS A 62 5.88 6.38 -12.23
C HIS A 62 6.52 7.31 -13.29
N GLN A 63 7.78 7.70 -13.13
CA GLN A 63 8.49 8.50 -14.12
C GLN A 63 8.80 7.70 -15.38
N SER A 64 9.22 6.44 -15.22
CA SER A 64 9.44 5.54 -16.35
C SER A 64 8.16 5.29 -17.15
N MET A 65 7.04 5.05 -16.48
CA MET A 65 5.72 4.90 -17.11
C MET A 65 5.30 6.17 -17.85
N TRP A 66 5.54 7.35 -17.28
CA TRP A 66 5.26 8.62 -17.95
C TRP A 66 6.13 8.83 -19.20
N GLN A 67 7.42 8.50 -19.15
CA GLN A 67 8.29 8.58 -20.33
C GLN A 67 7.84 7.60 -21.42
N LEU A 68 7.46 6.38 -21.05
CA LEU A 68 6.93 5.39 -21.99
C LEU A 68 5.61 5.86 -22.60
N SER A 69 4.72 6.51 -21.84
CA SER A 69 3.44 6.99 -22.34
C SER A 69 3.59 8.07 -23.43
N LYS A 70 4.64 8.88 -23.38
CA LYS A 70 4.95 9.84 -24.46
C LYS A 70 5.25 9.16 -25.79
N LYS A 71 5.78 7.95 -25.75
CA LYS A 71 6.18 7.18 -26.95
C LYS A 71 5.09 6.23 -27.45
N TYR A 72 4.36 5.60 -26.52
CA TYR A 72 3.42 4.53 -26.85
C TYR A 72 1.95 4.96 -26.72
N GLY A 73 1.69 6.16 -26.22
CA GLY A 73 0.35 6.72 -26.07
C GLY A 73 -0.13 6.80 -24.62
N SER A 74 -1.19 7.59 -24.44
CA SER A 74 -1.77 7.85 -23.11
C SER A 74 -2.45 6.65 -22.45
N VAL A 75 -2.77 5.63 -23.21
CA VAL A 75 -3.24 4.33 -22.76
C VAL A 75 -2.32 3.29 -23.37
N MET A 76 -1.51 2.63 -22.55
CA MET A 76 -0.56 1.62 -23.02
C MET A 76 -0.60 0.37 -22.15
N LEU A 77 -0.13 -0.74 -22.72
CA LEU A 77 -0.08 -2.02 -22.05
C LEU A 77 1.37 -2.35 -21.68
N LEU A 78 1.60 -2.70 -20.41
CA LEU A 78 2.85 -3.29 -19.94
C LEU A 78 2.61 -4.73 -19.51
N GLN A 79 3.57 -5.59 -19.78
CA GLN A 79 3.65 -6.93 -19.21
C GLN A 79 4.72 -6.92 -18.13
N LEU A 80 4.30 -6.89 -16.87
CA LEU A 80 5.21 -6.92 -15.72
C LEU A 80 5.37 -8.36 -15.25
N SER A 81 6.28 -9.10 -15.90
CA SER A 81 6.39 -10.56 -15.79
C SER A 81 5.04 -11.23 -16.08
N GLY A 82 4.44 -11.92 -15.12
CA GLY A 82 3.13 -12.57 -15.26
C GLY A 82 1.92 -11.63 -15.23
N ILE A 83 2.09 -10.36 -14.86
CA ILE A 83 0.99 -9.41 -14.63
C ILE A 83 0.81 -8.49 -15.83
N THR A 84 -0.37 -8.52 -16.44
CA THR A 84 -0.77 -7.58 -17.49
C THR A 84 -1.27 -6.29 -16.85
N THR A 85 -0.63 -5.17 -17.16
CA THR A 85 -0.88 -3.87 -16.53
C THR A 85 -1.20 -2.83 -17.59
N VAL A 86 -2.37 -2.20 -17.51
CA VAL A 86 -2.74 -1.05 -18.36
C VAL A 86 -2.31 0.23 -17.64
N ILE A 87 -1.55 1.07 -18.35
CA ILE A 87 -1.11 2.37 -17.85
C ILE A 87 -1.98 3.45 -18.47
N ILE A 88 -2.58 4.26 -17.62
CA ILE A 88 -3.43 5.39 -17.98
C ILE A 88 -2.66 6.68 -17.66
N SER A 89 -2.43 7.52 -18.67
CA SER A 89 -1.60 8.74 -18.57
C SER A 89 -2.30 10.00 -19.11
N SER A 90 -3.61 9.96 -19.34
CA SER A 90 -4.40 11.14 -19.70
C SER A 90 -5.57 11.36 -18.75
N ALA A 91 -5.97 12.62 -18.57
CA ALA A 91 -7.10 12.98 -17.72
C ALA A 91 -8.42 12.38 -18.22
N ASP A 92 -8.64 12.35 -19.54
CA ASP A 92 -9.87 11.80 -20.13
C ASP A 92 -9.98 10.29 -19.91
N ALA A 93 -8.91 9.53 -20.20
CA ALA A 93 -8.90 8.09 -19.95
C ALA A 93 -8.98 7.78 -18.44
N ALA A 94 -8.35 8.58 -17.58
CA ALA A 94 -8.49 8.43 -16.13
C ALA A 94 -9.93 8.68 -15.67
N ARG A 95 -10.64 9.65 -16.27
CA ARG A 95 -12.05 9.92 -16.00
C ARG A 95 -12.94 8.75 -16.38
N GLU A 96 -12.70 8.15 -17.56
CA GLU A 96 -13.42 6.95 -17.99
C GLU A 96 -13.25 5.79 -17.00
N VAL A 97 -12.01 5.51 -16.60
CA VAL A 97 -11.70 4.40 -15.68
C VAL A 97 -12.21 4.66 -14.27
N LEU A 98 -12.03 5.90 -13.74
CA LEU A 98 -12.29 6.19 -12.32
C LEU A 98 -13.71 6.70 -12.02
N LYS A 99 -14.50 7.05 -13.07
CA LYS A 99 -15.89 7.52 -12.90
C LYS A 99 -16.89 6.66 -13.65
N VAL A 100 -16.66 6.37 -14.95
CA VAL A 100 -17.62 5.68 -15.80
C VAL A 100 -17.57 4.17 -15.53
N HIS A 101 -16.36 3.63 -15.39
CA HIS A 101 -16.09 2.21 -15.19
C HIS A 101 -15.48 1.89 -13.82
N ASP A 102 -15.74 2.72 -12.80
CA ASP A 102 -15.13 2.61 -11.47
C ASP A 102 -15.37 1.23 -10.83
N LEU A 103 -16.56 0.69 -10.90
CA LEU A 103 -16.90 -0.63 -10.34
C LEU A 103 -16.03 -1.77 -10.89
N ALA A 104 -15.63 -1.69 -12.15
CA ALA A 104 -14.74 -2.67 -12.76
C ALA A 104 -13.26 -2.48 -12.39
N CYS A 105 -12.89 -1.27 -11.96
CA CYS A 105 -11.50 -0.87 -11.77
C CYS A 105 -11.16 -0.43 -10.33
N CYS A 106 -12.13 -0.40 -9.41
CA CYS A 106 -11.95 0.17 -8.07
C CYS A 106 -11.17 -0.72 -7.10
N SER A 107 -11.14 -2.03 -7.31
CA SER A 107 -10.43 -2.94 -6.40
C SER A 107 -8.91 -2.79 -6.50
N ARG A 108 -8.25 -2.83 -5.33
CA ARG A 108 -6.79 -2.79 -5.25
C ARG A 108 -6.20 -4.18 -5.52
N PRO A 109 -5.00 -4.28 -6.09
CA PRO A 109 -4.32 -5.57 -6.23
C PRO A 109 -3.95 -6.13 -4.85
N PRO A 110 -4.04 -7.46 -4.66
CA PRO A 110 -3.71 -8.10 -3.40
C PRO A 110 -2.19 -8.22 -3.22
N LEU A 111 -1.54 -7.15 -2.77
CA LEU A 111 -0.10 -7.12 -2.51
C LEU A 111 0.22 -7.62 -1.09
N ALA A 112 1.39 -8.25 -0.92
CA ALA A 112 1.79 -8.85 0.35
C ALA A 112 1.92 -7.80 1.48
N CYS A 113 2.54 -6.65 1.20
CA CYS A 113 2.66 -5.56 2.17
C CYS A 113 1.29 -5.00 2.57
N SER A 114 0.41 -4.76 1.58
CA SER A 114 -0.95 -4.29 1.84
C SER A 114 -1.74 -5.27 2.69
N LYS A 115 -1.59 -6.58 2.44
CA LYS A 115 -2.24 -7.63 3.24
C LYS A 115 -1.87 -7.56 4.72
N VAL A 116 -0.58 -7.37 5.01
CA VAL A 116 -0.08 -7.32 6.39
C VAL A 116 -0.51 -6.03 7.07
N PHE A 117 -0.22 -4.86 6.49
CA PHE A 117 -0.55 -3.56 7.11
C PHE A 117 -2.05 -3.27 7.24
N SER A 118 -2.89 -3.91 6.43
CA SER A 118 -4.35 -3.77 6.50
C SER A 118 -5.05 -4.89 7.28
N TYR A 119 -4.33 -5.69 8.05
CA TYR A 119 -4.89 -6.83 8.77
C TYR A 119 -5.74 -7.72 7.85
N ASN A 120 -5.12 -8.22 6.78
CA ASN A 120 -5.78 -9.05 5.77
C ASN A 120 -6.89 -8.32 4.99
N TYR A 121 -6.59 -7.10 4.51
CA TYR A 121 -7.49 -6.23 3.74
C TYR A 121 -8.75 -5.81 4.51
N ARG A 122 -8.64 -5.57 5.82
CA ARG A 122 -9.73 -5.11 6.67
C ARG A 122 -9.69 -3.61 6.94
N ASP A 123 -9.27 -2.84 5.97
CA ASP A 123 -9.23 -1.38 6.03
C ASP A 123 -10.03 -0.75 4.87
N MET A 124 -10.11 0.57 4.85
CA MET A 124 -10.76 1.30 3.77
C MET A 124 -9.87 1.43 2.52
N ALA A 125 -8.54 1.37 2.67
CA ALA A 125 -7.60 1.66 1.59
C ALA A 125 -7.35 0.46 0.67
N PHE A 126 -7.27 -0.75 1.23
CA PHE A 126 -6.88 -1.97 0.49
C PHE A 126 -7.97 -3.04 0.45
N SER A 127 -9.05 -2.88 1.18
CA SER A 127 -10.19 -3.80 1.10
C SER A 127 -10.77 -3.84 -0.30
N PRO A 128 -11.06 -5.04 -0.85
CA PRO A 128 -11.76 -5.17 -2.13
C PRO A 128 -13.13 -4.51 -2.08
N TYR A 129 -13.59 -4.01 -3.22
CA TYR A 129 -14.93 -3.48 -3.32
C TYR A 129 -15.98 -4.57 -3.01
N GLY A 130 -16.87 -4.29 -2.07
CA GLY A 130 -17.91 -5.21 -1.60
C GLY A 130 -18.69 -4.62 -0.43
N ASP A 131 -19.51 -5.45 0.22
CA ASP A 131 -20.37 -5.00 1.32
C ASP A 131 -19.56 -4.47 2.51
N TYR A 132 -18.50 -5.18 2.88
CA TYR A 132 -17.61 -4.76 3.94
C TYR A 132 -16.99 -3.38 3.66
N TRP A 133 -16.44 -3.17 2.47
CA TRP A 133 -15.85 -1.88 2.09
C TRP A 133 -16.87 -0.75 2.11
N ARG A 134 -18.11 -1.01 1.64
CA ARG A 134 -19.19 -0.02 1.64
C ARG A 134 -19.56 0.41 3.05
N GLU A 135 -19.66 -0.54 3.99
CA GLU A 135 -19.98 -0.24 5.39
C GLU A 135 -18.84 0.54 6.06
N ILE A 136 -17.59 0.12 5.93
CA ILE A 136 -16.44 0.87 6.49
C ILE A 136 -16.37 2.27 5.89
N ARG A 137 -16.54 2.41 4.57
CA ARG A 137 -16.54 3.71 3.92
C ARG A 137 -17.68 4.61 4.43
N LYS A 138 -18.85 4.06 4.64
CA LYS A 138 -19.99 4.79 5.20
C LYS A 138 -19.67 5.34 6.59
N ILE A 139 -19.13 4.51 7.48
CA ILE A 139 -18.68 4.93 8.82
C ILE A 139 -17.64 6.04 8.70
N CYS A 140 -16.60 5.86 7.88
CA CYS A 140 -15.56 6.87 7.70
C CYS A 140 -16.13 8.21 7.22
N VAL A 141 -17.02 8.22 6.22
CA VAL A 141 -17.57 9.45 5.64
C VAL A 141 -18.52 10.15 6.63
N LEU A 142 -19.38 9.43 7.31
CA LEU A 142 -20.39 10.00 8.19
C LEU A 142 -19.83 10.42 9.55
N GLU A 143 -18.98 9.59 10.14
CA GLU A 143 -18.53 9.78 11.51
C GLU A 143 -17.15 10.49 11.61
N LEU A 144 -16.23 10.20 10.70
CA LEU A 144 -14.86 10.71 10.78
C LEU A 144 -14.60 11.91 9.87
N PHE A 145 -15.15 11.92 8.64
CA PHE A 145 -14.88 12.92 7.62
C PHE A 145 -16.06 13.83 7.29
N SER A 146 -17.12 13.84 8.12
CA SER A 146 -18.21 14.80 7.96
C SER A 146 -17.69 16.23 8.15
N VAL A 147 -18.31 17.20 7.49
CA VAL A 147 -17.93 18.62 7.58
C VAL A 147 -17.89 19.08 9.05
N LYS A 148 -18.90 18.69 9.83
CA LYS A 148 -18.97 19.00 11.27
C LYS A 148 -17.77 18.46 12.04
N ARG A 149 -17.40 17.19 11.77
CA ARG A 149 -16.24 16.54 12.45
C ARG A 149 -14.93 17.18 12.04
N VAL A 150 -14.73 17.45 10.76
CA VAL A 150 -13.53 18.13 10.28
C VAL A 150 -13.38 19.54 10.87
N GLN A 151 -14.49 20.28 11.00
CA GLN A 151 -14.50 21.59 11.63
C GLN A 151 -14.20 21.52 13.14
N SER A 152 -14.67 20.48 13.85
CA SER A 152 -14.38 20.34 15.28
C SER A 152 -12.90 20.19 15.62
N TYR A 153 -12.06 19.82 14.65
CA TYR A 153 -10.59 19.76 14.79
C TYR A 153 -9.89 21.04 14.34
N GLN A 154 -10.60 22.14 14.10
CA GLN A 154 -9.99 23.38 13.62
C GLN A 154 -8.97 23.93 14.61
N PHE A 155 -9.26 23.91 15.90
CA PHE A 155 -8.36 24.38 16.96
C PHE A 155 -7.02 23.64 16.94
N ILE A 156 -7.01 22.31 16.69
CA ILE A 156 -5.77 21.54 16.58
C ILE A 156 -4.90 22.06 15.44
N ARG A 157 -5.52 22.30 14.28
CA ARG A 157 -4.81 22.83 13.11
C ARG A 157 -4.25 24.23 13.37
N GLU A 158 -5.03 25.10 14.00
CA GLU A 158 -4.61 26.47 14.32
C GLU A 158 -3.45 26.49 15.30
N GLU A 159 -3.50 25.69 16.38
CA GLU A 159 -2.42 25.57 17.35
C GLU A 159 -1.14 25.01 16.73
N GLU A 160 -1.22 23.91 15.96
CA GLU A 160 -0.03 23.32 15.37
C GLU A 160 0.60 24.23 14.30
N VAL A 161 -0.22 24.96 13.52
CA VAL A 161 0.26 25.97 12.57
C VAL A 161 0.92 27.15 13.30
N ALA A 162 0.36 27.61 14.41
CA ALA A 162 0.96 28.68 15.22
C ALA A 162 2.35 28.25 15.75
N LEU A 163 2.48 27.03 16.27
CA LEU A 163 3.76 26.47 16.70
C LEU A 163 4.76 26.31 15.57
N PHE A 164 4.29 25.96 14.38
CA PHE A 164 5.14 25.87 13.19
C PHE A 164 5.66 27.24 12.77
N VAL A 165 4.80 28.28 12.72
CA VAL A 165 5.18 29.66 12.39
C VAL A 165 6.17 30.22 13.41
N ASP A 166 5.95 29.96 14.71
CA ASP A 166 6.85 30.38 15.78
C ASP A 166 8.22 29.72 15.62
N SER A 167 8.26 28.42 15.32
CA SER A 167 9.51 27.71 15.03
C SER A 167 10.28 28.35 13.88
N ILE A 168 9.61 28.68 12.75
CA ILE A 168 10.25 29.34 11.60
C ILE A 168 10.79 30.73 12.01
N SER A 169 10.01 31.49 12.78
CA SER A 169 10.41 32.83 13.25
C SER A 169 11.68 32.76 14.11
N HIS A 170 11.78 31.73 14.93
CA HIS A 170 13.00 31.50 15.74
C HIS A 170 14.24 31.22 14.87
N TYR A 171 14.11 30.35 13.85
CA TYR A 171 15.20 30.10 12.89
C TYR A 171 15.57 31.34 12.09
N ALA A 172 14.58 32.14 11.69
CA ALA A 172 14.79 33.39 10.95
C ALA A 172 15.58 34.41 11.80
N SER A 173 15.25 34.55 13.09
CA SER A 173 15.94 35.47 13.99
C SER A 173 17.38 35.04 14.29
N SER A 174 17.70 33.76 14.26
CA SER A 174 19.03 33.22 14.41
C SER A 174 19.83 33.10 13.10
N ALA A 175 19.24 33.51 11.97
CA ALA A 175 19.80 33.36 10.62
C ALA A 175 20.28 31.93 10.30
N THR A 176 19.59 30.91 10.86
CA THR A 176 19.94 29.50 10.70
C THR A 176 19.12 28.91 9.55
N PRO A 177 19.74 28.18 8.60
CA PRO A 177 18.99 27.49 7.54
C PRO A 177 18.00 26.48 8.14
N ILE A 178 16.83 26.36 7.49
CA ILE A 178 15.76 25.44 7.91
C ILE A 178 15.45 24.44 6.78
N ASP A 179 15.31 23.15 7.13
CA ASP A 179 14.70 22.18 6.24
C ASP A 179 13.17 22.27 6.35
N LEU A 180 12.58 22.93 5.35
CA LEU A 180 11.14 23.14 5.32
C LEU A 180 10.37 21.83 5.11
N SER A 181 10.95 20.86 4.39
CA SER A 181 10.31 19.56 4.16
C SER A 181 10.16 18.78 5.46
N GLU A 182 11.20 18.72 6.27
CA GLU A 182 11.18 18.11 7.61
C GLU A 182 10.13 18.78 8.50
N LYS A 183 10.11 20.12 8.53
CA LYS A 183 9.16 20.87 9.37
C LYS A 183 7.71 20.70 8.94
N LEU A 184 7.43 20.67 7.63
CA LEU A 184 6.09 20.41 7.11
C LEU A 184 5.63 18.98 7.37
N PHE A 185 6.55 18.01 7.29
CA PHE A 185 6.26 16.64 7.70
C PHE A 185 5.87 16.58 9.17
N ALA A 186 6.68 17.17 10.05
CA ALA A 186 6.41 17.22 11.48
C ALA A 186 5.07 17.91 11.82
N LEU A 187 4.74 19.00 11.12
CA LEU A 187 3.43 19.68 11.27
C LEU A 187 2.28 18.73 10.90
N THR A 188 2.37 18.09 9.73
CA THR A 188 1.32 17.20 9.25
C THR A 188 1.15 15.98 10.15
N ALA A 189 2.27 15.41 10.60
CA ALA A 189 2.28 14.31 11.56
C ALA A 189 1.61 14.73 12.88
N SER A 190 2.01 15.87 13.48
CA SER A 190 1.43 16.36 14.73
C SER A 190 -0.08 16.57 14.63
N ILE A 191 -0.57 17.19 13.55
CA ILE A 191 -2.01 17.38 13.32
C ILE A 191 -2.70 16.02 13.24
N THR A 192 -2.18 15.10 12.43
CA THR A 192 -2.78 13.78 12.22
C THR A 192 -2.84 12.97 13.52
N PHE A 193 -1.77 12.98 14.29
CA PHE A 193 -1.73 12.26 15.56
C PHE A 193 -2.64 12.85 16.62
N ARG A 194 -2.73 14.17 16.72
CA ARG A 194 -3.65 14.80 17.66
C ARG A 194 -5.10 14.52 17.31
N ILE A 195 -5.45 14.55 16.03
CA ILE A 195 -6.81 14.22 15.57
C ILE A 195 -7.10 12.72 15.75
N GLY A 196 -6.11 11.86 15.43
CA GLY A 196 -6.27 10.41 15.49
C GLY A 196 -6.29 9.86 16.90
N PHE A 197 -5.36 10.30 17.73
CA PHE A 197 -5.04 9.69 19.01
C PHE A 197 -5.20 10.63 20.22
N GLY A 198 -5.68 11.86 20.02
CA GLY A 198 -5.94 12.84 21.09
C GLY A 198 -4.69 13.36 21.81
N LYS A 199 -3.50 12.94 21.42
CA LYS A 199 -2.25 13.30 22.09
C LYS A 199 -1.27 13.99 21.14
N SER A 200 -0.60 15.03 21.64
CA SER A 200 0.54 15.59 20.96
C SER A 200 1.73 14.61 21.06
N PHE A 201 2.47 14.45 19.97
CA PHE A 201 3.75 13.75 19.99
C PHE A 201 4.78 14.37 20.92
N ARG A 202 4.69 15.68 21.13
CA ARG A 202 5.59 16.44 21.97
C ARG A 202 5.41 16.02 23.43
N GLY A 203 6.36 15.23 23.96
CA GLY A 203 6.37 14.78 25.35
C GLY A 203 5.75 13.41 25.61
N SER A 204 5.36 12.64 24.59
CA SER A 204 4.79 11.30 24.76
C SER A 204 5.80 10.16 24.90
N GLY A 205 7.11 10.47 24.95
CA GLY A 205 8.17 9.45 24.96
C GLY A 205 8.39 8.73 23.62
N LEU A 206 7.55 8.99 22.63
CA LEU A 206 7.79 8.62 21.23
C LEU A 206 8.62 9.74 20.60
N ASP A 207 9.86 9.43 20.27
CA ASP A 207 10.75 10.31 19.55
C ASP A 207 10.16 10.62 18.17
N ASN A 208 10.02 11.91 17.82
CA ASN A 208 9.55 12.33 16.50
C ASN A 208 10.35 11.69 15.38
N GLU A 209 11.67 11.53 15.56
CA GLU A 209 12.55 10.91 14.58
C GLU A 209 12.19 9.43 14.38
N ARG A 210 11.91 8.70 15.45
CA ARG A 210 11.53 7.29 15.37
C ARG A 210 10.20 7.09 14.67
N LEU A 211 9.22 7.93 14.96
CA LEU A 211 7.93 7.88 14.27
C LEU A 211 8.07 8.20 12.78
N GLN A 212 8.80 9.27 12.47
CA GLN A 212 9.06 9.67 11.09
C GLN A 212 9.76 8.54 10.33
N ALA A 213 10.77 7.92 10.92
CA ALA A 213 11.46 6.77 10.35
C ALA A 213 10.51 5.59 10.12
N MET A 214 9.62 5.29 11.08
CA MET A 214 8.63 4.22 10.96
C MET A 214 7.61 4.52 9.85
N VAL A 215 7.07 5.73 9.76
CA VAL A 215 6.14 6.13 8.70
C VAL A 215 6.79 6.01 7.32
N HIS A 216 8.00 6.54 7.16
CA HIS A 216 8.76 6.42 5.92
C HIS A 216 9.06 4.95 5.56
N GLU A 217 9.35 4.12 6.56
CA GLU A 217 9.59 2.69 6.32
C GLU A 217 8.32 1.99 5.84
N VAL A 218 7.16 2.25 6.44
CA VAL A 218 5.85 1.74 6.01
C VAL A 218 5.51 2.22 4.60
N GLU A 219 5.64 3.50 4.31
CA GLU A 219 5.39 4.08 2.99
C GLU A 219 6.30 3.47 1.92
N SER A 220 7.59 3.32 2.22
CA SER A 220 8.57 2.68 1.34
C SER A 220 8.20 1.23 1.05
N MET A 221 7.67 0.50 2.03
CA MET A 221 7.27 -0.90 1.86
C MET A 221 5.98 -1.03 1.07
N ILE A 222 4.98 -0.18 1.33
CA ILE A 222 3.72 -0.15 0.57
C ILE A 222 3.97 0.31 -0.87
N GLY A 223 4.86 1.28 -1.08
CA GLY A 223 5.22 1.80 -2.40
C GLY A 223 6.15 0.89 -3.22
N SER A 224 6.68 -0.17 -2.61
CA SER A 224 7.58 -1.11 -3.27
C SER A 224 6.92 -2.46 -3.49
N TYR A 225 7.28 -3.11 -4.59
CA TYR A 225 6.78 -4.44 -4.91
C TYR A 225 7.71 -5.54 -4.40
N ASN A 226 7.12 -6.68 -4.01
CA ASN A 226 7.87 -7.90 -3.72
C ASN A 226 8.19 -8.66 -5.00
N ALA A 227 9.32 -9.35 -5.03
CA ALA A 227 9.68 -10.16 -6.18
C ALA A 227 8.67 -11.30 -6.42
N SER A 228 8.07 -11.84 -5.35
CA SER A 228 7.03 -12.85 -5.40
C SER A 228 5.75 -12.41 -6.13
N GLU A 229 5.46 -11.11 -6.17
CA GLU A 229 4.31 -10.57 -6.88
C GLU A 229 4.48 -10.65 -8.40
N PHE A 230 5.71 -10.50 -8.90
CA PHE A 230 6.02 -10.58 -10.33
C PHE A 230 6.50 -11.96 -10.78
N LEU A 231 7.21 -12.68 -9.91
CA LEU A 231 7.86 -13.95 -10.21
C LEU A 231 7.33 -15.06 -9.28
N PRO A 232 6.11 -15.59 -9.54
CA PRO A 232 5.41 -16.47 -8.58
C PRO A 232 6.18 -17.74 -8.21
N PHE A 233 7.09 -18.23 -9.10
CA PHE A 233 7.83 -19.47 -8.84
C PHE A 233 9.15 -19.27 -8.09
N VAL A 234 9.80 -18.12 -8.24
CA VAL A 234 11.14 -17.87 -7.68
C VAL A 234 11.20 -16.61 -6.80
N GLY A 235 10.24 -15.72 -6.94
CA GLY A 235 10.24 -14.43 -6.24
C GLY A 235 10.23 -14.58 -4.72
N TRP A 236 9.54 -15.58 -4.18
CA TRP A 236 9.54 -15.85 -2.75
C TRP A 236 10.93 -16.18 -2.19
N ILE A 237 11.78 -16.83 -2.99
CA ILE A 237 13.19 -17.09 -2.63
C ILE A 237 13.95 -15.77 -2.51
N ILE A 238 13.76 -14.88 -3.50
CA ILE A 238 14.39 -13.55 -3.52
C ILE A 238 13.93 -12.73 -2.31
N ASP A 239 12.63 -12.69 -2.03
CA ASP A 239 12.08 -11.93 -0.90
C ASP A 239 12.54 -12.49 0.45
N THR A 240 12.71 -13.82 0.56
CA THR A 240 13.24 -14.47 1.76
C THR A 240 14.72 -14.18 1.96
N LEU A 241 15.54 -14.35 0.92
CA LEU A 241 16.99 -14.14 0.98
C LEU A 241 17.35 -12.65 1.18
N SER A 242 16.56 -11.74 0.61
CA SER A 242 16.73 -10.29 0.83
C SER A 242 16.28 -9.80 2.20
N GLY A 243 15.66 -10.67 3.02
CA GLY A 243 15.15 -10.33 4.34
C GLY A 243 13.90 -9.46 4.34
N ARG A 244 13.24 -9.26 3.17
CA ARG A 244 12.05 -8.40 3.05
C ARG A 244 10.89 -8.84 3.95
N PHE A 245 10.61 -10.13 4.04
CA PHE A 245 9.55 -10.65 4.91
C PHE A 245 9.83 -10.37 6.39
N LYS A 246 11.05 -10.61 6.85
CA LYS A 246 11.45 -10.31 8.24
C LYS A 246 11.36 -8.81 8.55
N ARG A 247 11.73 -7.96 7.58
CA ARG A 247 11.60 -6.52 7.71
C ARG A 247 10.13 -6.11 7.81
N LEU A 248 9.26 -6.66 6.95
CA LEU A 248 7.82 -6.43 6.96
C LEU A 248 7.18 -6.80 8.30
N GLU A 249 7.48 -7.99 8.83
CA GLU A 249 6.98 -8.46 10.12
C GLU A 249 7.44 -7.57 11.27
N ARG A 250 8.71 -7.15 11.27
CA ARG A 250 9.24 -6.25 12.30
C ARG A 250 8.49 -4.92 12.30
N VAL A 251 8.39 -4.26 11.14
CA VAL A 251 7.75 -2.94 11.01
C VAL A 251 6.26 -3.04 11.36
N PHE A 252 5.60 -4.10 10.93
CA PHE A 252 4.21 -4.34 11.31
C PHE A 252 4.05 -4.51 12.82
N HIS A 253 4.90 -5.30 13.46
CA HIS A 253 4.84 -5.51 14.91
C HIS A 253 5.10 -4.22 15.70
N GLU A 254 6.03 -3.38 15.26
CA GLU A 254 6.28 -2.07 15.88
C GLU A 254 5.04 -1.16 15.77
N LEU A 255 4.41 -1.12 14.59
CA LEU A 255 3.19 -0.34 14.34
C LEU A 255 1.98 -0.88 15.13
N ASP A 256 1.78 -2.19 15.14
CA ASP A 256 0.72 -2.87 15.87
C ASP A 256 0.82 -2.62 17.37
N THR A 257 2.04 -2.72 17.93
CA THR A 257 2.32 -2.42 19.34
C THR A 257 1.94 -0.98 19.68
N LEU A 258 2.28 -0.03 18.80
CA LEU A 258 1.92 1.38 18.99
C LEU A 258 0.39 1.56 19.00
N PHE A 259 -0.31 0.99 18.03
CA PHE A 259 -1.78 1.09 17.97
C PHE A 259 -2.45 0.44 19.17
N GLN A 260 -1.96 -0.73 19.62
CA GLN A 260 -2.49 -1.39 20.79
C GLN A 260 -2.31 -0.54 22.05
N GLN A 261 -1.13 0.06 22.26
CA GLN A 261 -0.89 0.97 23.38
C GLN A 261 -1.86 2.17 23.36
N VAL A 262 -2.11 2.74 22.18
CA VAL A 262 -3.07 3.85 22.04
C VAL A 262 -4.49 3.39 22.38
N ILE A 263 -4.92 2.23 21.89
CA ILE A 263 -6.25 1.67 22.18
C ILE A 263 -6.42 1.39 23.68
N ASP A 264 -5.40 0.79 24.31
CA ASP A 264 -5.44 0.48 25.75
C ASP A 264 -5.55 1.75 26.60
N LEU A 265 -4.83 2.81 26.23
CA LEU A 265 -4.95 4.12 26.89
C LEU A 265 -6.35 4.74 26.73
N HIS A 266 -7.05 4.49 25.60
CA HIS A 266 -8.41 4.99 25.39
C HIS A 266 -9.49 4.13 26.08
N ARG A 267 -9.17 2.88 26.39
CA ARG A 267 -10.02 1.96 27.15
C ARG A 267 -9.83 2.07 28.66
N ASP A 268 -8.83 2.80 29.12
CA ASP A 268 -8.57 3.01 30.53
C ASP A 268 -9.76 3.75 31.21
N PRO A 269 -10.43 3.15 32.21
CA PRO A 269 -11.53 3.78 32.91
C PRO A 269 -11.15 5.10 33.65
N GLU A 270 -9.89 5.22 34.05
CA GLU A 270 -9.37 6.41 34.76
C GLU A 270 -9.00 7.55 33.79
N ARG A 271 -9.06 7.33 32.46
CA ARG A 271 -8.79 8.37 31.48
C ARG A 271 -9.81 9.50 31.57
N THR A 272 -9.35 10.70 31.82
CA THR A 272 -10.18 11.89 31.70
C THR A 272 -10.61 12.07 30.26
N LYS A 273 -11.92 12.03 29.99
CA LYS A 273 -12.45 12.24 28.64
C LYS A 273 -12.15 13.67 28.18
N PRO A 274 -11.56 13.84 26.99
CA PRO A 274 -11.31 15.17 26.46
C PRO A 274 -12.65 15.85 26.07
N GLU A 275 -12.65 17.18 26.01
CA GLU A 275 -13.80 17.97 25.55
C GLU A 275 -14.19 17.63 24.10
N HIS A 276 -13.21 17.27 23.28
CA HIS A 276 -13.40 16.88 21.90
C HIS A 276 -12.90 15.44 21.68
N GLU A 277 -13.80 14.56 21.23
CA GLU A 277 -13.48 13.18 20.86
C GLU A 277 -12.45 13.14 19.72
N ASP A 278 -11.40 12.39 19.89
CA ASP A 278 -10.50 12.00 18.79
C ASP A 278 -11.09 10.83 17.95
N ILE A 279 -10.36 10.40 16.91
CA ILE A 279 -10.85 9.33 16.04
C ILE A 279 -10.99 8.00 16.79
N ILE A 280 -10.08 7.68 17.70
CA ILE A 280 -10.15 6.43 18.48
C ILE A 280 -11.36 6.46 19.42
N ASP A 281 -11.63 7.59 20.08
CA ASP A 281 -12.83 7.74 20.93
C ASP A 281 -14.11 7.49 20.13
N VAL A 282 -14.20 8.06 18.91
CA VAL A 282 -15.35 7.85 18.01
C VAL A 282 -15.49 6.39 17.61
N LEU A 283 -14.40 5.73 17.22
CA LEU A 283 -14.44 4.32 16.81
C LEU A 283 -14.82 3.40 17.97
N LEU A 284 -14.30 3.62 19.17
CA LEU A 284 -14.65 2.86 20.37
C LEU A 284 -16.10 3.11 20.81
N ARG A 285 -16.64 4.31 20.56
CA ARG A 285 -18.06 4.60 20.79
C ARG A 285 -18.95 3.81 19.83
N ILE A 286 -18.61 3.81 18.54
CA ILE A 286 -19.33 3.03 17.51
C ILE A 286 -19.29 1.53 17.83
N GLU A 287 -18.12 1.00 18.23
CA GLU A 287 -17.97 -0.39 18.64
C GLU A 287 -18.96 -0.74 19.79
N ARG A 288 -19.03 0.09 20.82
CA ARG A 288 -19.95 -0.11 21.96
C ARG A 288 -21.41 -0.07 21.53
N GLU A 289 -21.83 0.92 20.74
CA GLU A 289 -23.19 1.06 20.25
C GLU A 289 -23.62 -0.15 19.40
N GLN A 290 -22.72 -0.69 18.58
CA GLN A 290 -22.97 -1.90 17.79
C GLN A 290 -23.13 -3.15 18.67
N VAL A 291 -22.27 -3.32 19.67
CA VAL A 291 -22.37 -4.44 20.64
C VAL A 291 -23.68 -4.37 21.42
N GLU A 292 -24.06 -3.19 21.93
CA GLU A 292 -25.32 -3.00 22.63
C GLU A 292 -26.54 -3.28 21.73
N SER A 293 -26.50 -2.81 20.48
CA SER A 293 -27.56 -3.08 19.50
C SER A 293 -27.68 -4.57 19.14
N ALA A 294 -26.58 -5.29 19.10
CA ALA A 294 -26.56 -6.74 18.82
C ALA A 294 -27.09 -7.58 20.01
N MET A 295 -27.04 -7.04 21.22
CA MET A 295 -27.55 -7.70 22.43
C MET A 295 -29.08 -7.53 22.64
N LEU A 296 -29.74 -6.61 21.89
CA LEU A 296 -31.16 -6.43 21.95
C LEU A 296 -31.92 -7.56 21.25
N PRO A 297 -32.93 -8.21 21.90
CA PRO A 297 -33.69 -9.31 21.29
C PRO A 297 -34.51 -8.77 20.10
N GLY A 298 -34.20 -9.21 18.89
CA GLY A 298 -34.89 -8.87 17.65
C GLY A 298 -34.03 -8.19 16.55
N SER A 299 -32.77 -7.90 16.80
CA SER A 299 -31.88 -7.35 15.81
C SER A 299 -31.39 -8.44 14.86
N GLN A 300 -31.69 -8.30 13.55
CA GLN A 300 -31.03 -9.14 12.54
C GLN A 300 -29.54 -8.74 12.49
N ASN A 301 -28.70 -9.66 12.93
CA ASN A 301 -27.27 -9.49 13.11
C ASN A 301 -26.56 -9.08 11.81
N ILE A 302 -26.13 -7.84 11.72
CA ILE A 302 -24.95 -7.47 10.94
C ILE A 302 -23.75 -7.65 11.88
N THR A 303 -23.36 -8.89 12.08
CA THR A 303 -22.19 -9.24 12.87
C THR A 303 -20.95 -8.85 12.09
N LEU A 304 -20.28 -7.78 12.47
CA LEU A 304 -18.83 -7.71 12.27
C LEU A 304 -18.26 -8.85 13.11
N ARG A 305 -18.06 -10.01 12.47
CA ARG A 305 -17.49 -11.19 13.12
C ARG A 305 -16.23 -10.76 13.84
N GLN A 306 -16.27 -10.77 15.16
CA GLN A 306 -15.11 -10.88 16.02
C GLN A 306 -14.35 -12.12 15.56
N SER A 307 -13.36 -11.97 14.75
CA SER A 307 -12.35 -12.98 14.54
C SER A 307 -11.18 -12.58 15.44
N SER A 308 -11.00 -13.37 16.47
CA SER A 308 -9.84 -13.43 17.34
C SER A 308 -8.59 -12.86 16.68
N TRP A 309 -8.06 -11.86 17.30
CA TRP A 309 -6.72 -11.29 17.11
C TRP A 309 -5.67 -12.34 17.45
#